data_3823845924bcf8305800a0e28fb61f82
#
_entry.id   3823845924bcf8305800a0e28fb61f82
#
_cell.length_a   1.000
_cell.length_b   1.000
_cell.length_c   1.000
_cell.angle_alpha   90.00
_cell.angle_beta   90.00
_cell.angle_gamma   90.00
#
_symmetry.space_group_name_H-M   'P 1'
#
loop_
_entity.id
_entity.type
_entity.pdbx_description
1 polymer ?
#
loop_
_entity_poly.entity_id
_entity_poly.type
_entity_poly.pdbx_seq_one_letter_code
_entity_poly.pdbx_strand_id
1 'polypeptide(L)'
;MHIRLFFLGKTRRPEIRALLDDYAGRIRRSAELEIRELREDSPAALRRLDAAAGATVVMLDADGTCFDSAQFAGWLGRCRDGGVRELVFLCGAAEGFPPALARRATKRIALSPMTFSHELARVMLVEQIYRAFALLAGHPYPK
;
A
#
# COMPACT_ATOMS: atom_id res chain seq x y z
N MET A 1 5.12 -13.65 -2.23
CA MET A 1 4.37 -12.50 -2.79
C MET A 1 5.24 -11.28 -2.70
N HIS A 2 5.31 -10.51 -3.76
CA HIS A 2 6.07 -9.27 -3.83
C HIS A 2 5.11 -8.09 -3.68
N ILE A 3 5.36 -7.24 -2.71
CA ILE A 3 4.55 -6.05 -2.44
C ILE A 3 5.31 -4.82 -2.91
N ARG A 4 4.63 -3.99 -3.70
CA ARG A 4 5.18 -2.72 -4.16
C ARG A 4 4.27 -1.58 -3.71
N LEU A 5 4.88 -0.57 -3.11
CA LEU A 5 4.18 0.64 -2.69
C LEU A 5 4.65 1.78 -3.58
N PHE A 6 3.73 2.34 -4.36
CA PHE A 6 4.01 3.49 -5.21
C PHE A 6 3.37 4.72 -4.59
N PHE A 7 4.22 5.61 -4.10
CA PHE A 7 3.80 6.88 -3.50
C PHE A 7 3.95 7.98 -4.54
N LEU A 8 2.90 8.73 -4.80
CA LEU A 8 2.97 9.90 -5.66
C LEU A 8 3.51 11.08 -4.87
N GLY A 9 4.69 11.54 -5.24
CA GLY A 9 5.40 12.61 -4.53
C GLY A 9 6.30 12.10 -3.42
N LYS A 10 7.24 12.96 -3.02
CA LYS A 10 8.22 12.63 -1.99
C LYS A 10 7.61 12.68 -0.59
N THR A 11 8.07 11.81 0.28
CA THR A 11 7.84 11.93 1.71
C THR A 11 8.76 13.03 2.23
N ARG A 12 8.20 14.13 2.72
CA ARG A 12 8.95 15.32 3.10
C ARG A 12 9.32 15.35 4.58
N ARG A 13 8.45 14.78 5.44
CA ARG A 13 8.64 14.83 6.89
C ARG A 13 9.59 13.72 7.34
N PRO A 14 10.73 14.07 8.01
CA PRO A 14 11.68 13.05 8.48
C PRO A 14 11.07 12.04 9.44
N GLU A 15 10.11 12.46 10.27
CA GLU A 15 9.42 11.58 11.21
C GLU A 15 8.62 10.50 10.48
N ILE A 16 7.96 10.88 9.40
CA ILE A 16 7.21 9.94 8.55
C ILE A 16 8.17 8.96 7.88
N ARG A 17 9.27 9.47 7.32
CA ARG A 17 10.28 8.63 6.67
C ARG A 17 10.87 7.61 7.64
N ALA A 18 11.15 8.02 8.87
CA ALA A 18 11.68 7.12 9.90
C ALA A 18 10.68 5.98 10.22
N LEU A 19 9.40 6.31 10.34
CA LEU A 19 8.36 5.30 10.57
C LEU A 19 8.20 4.35 9.38
N LEU A 20 8.25 4.87 8.15
CA LEU A 20 8.17 4.04 6.95
C LEU A 20 9.34 3.05 6.91
N ASP A 21 10.55 3.50 7.21
CA ASP A 21 11.73 2.65 7.22
C ASP A 21 11.64 1.56 8.28
N ASP A 22 11.14 1.89 9.47
CA ASP A 22 10.96 0.92 10.56
C ASP A 22 9.99 -0.19 10.16
N TYR A 23 8.79 0.17 9.72
CA TYR A 23 7.80 -0.85 9.34
C TYR A 23 8.18 -1.60 8.08
N ALA A 24 8.81 -0.94 7.11
CA ALA A 24 9.32 -1.61 5.92
C ALA A 24 10.32 -2.71 6.27
N GLY A 25 11.23 -2.42 7.21
CA GLY A 25 12.18 -3.41 7.70
C GLY A 25 11.50 -4.61 8.33
N ARG A 26 10.44 -4.39 9.08
CA ARG A 26 9.66 -5.47 9.70
C ARG A 26 8.92 -6.31 8.65
N ILE A 27 8.30 -5.67 7.65
CA ILE A 27 7.57 -6.35 6.59
C ILE A 27 8.50 -7.25 5.77
N ARG A 28 9.73 -6.81 5.52
CA ARG A 28 10.71 -7.57 4.72
C ARG A 28 11.11 -8.90 5.32
N ARG A 29 10.79 -9.15 6.57
CA ARG A 29 10.95 -10.47 7.19
C ARG A 29 9.89 -11.46 6.72
N SER A 30 8.78 -10.98 6.18
CA SER A 30 7.63 -11.80 5.78
C SER A 30 7.36 -11.80 4.27
N ALA A 31 7.80 -10.77 3.56
CA ALA A 31 7.55 -10.60 2.13
C ALA A 31 8.60 -9.70 1.50
N GLU A 32 8.76 -9.82 0.19
CA GLU A 32 9.54 -8.85 -0.56
C GLU A 32 8.76 -7.53 -0.63
N LEU A 33 9.42 -6.43 -0.35
CA LEU A 33 8.79 -5.11 -0.34
C LEU A 33 9.67 -4.09 -1.04
N GLU A 34 9.07 -3.40 -2.01
CA GLU A 34 9.68 -2.26 -2.68
C GLU A 34 8.81 -1.04 -2.42
N ILE A 35 9.43 0.07 -2.00
CA ILE A 35 8.77 1.36 -1.88
C ILE A 35 9.40 2.32 -2.88
N ARG A 36 8.55 2.94 -3.72
CA ARG A 36 8.98 3.92 -4.71
C ARG A 36 8.19 5.21 -4.55
N GLU A 37 8.91 6.33 -4.50
CA GLU A 37 8.32 7.66 -4.59
C GLU A 37 8.41 8.11 -6.05
N LEU A 38 7.26 8.40 -6.66
CA LEU A 38 7.15 8.75 -8.06
C LEU A 38 6.66 10.19 -8.19
N ARG A 39 7.06 10.88 -9.23
CA ARG A 39 6.59 12.24 -9.47
C ARG A 39 5.10 12.23 -9.79
N GLU A 40 4.37 13.19 -9.24
CA GLU A 40 2.91 13.25 -9.35
C GLU A 40 2.42 13.40 -10.80
N ASP A 41 3.17 14.14 -11.61
CA ASP A 41 2.86 14.44 -13.00
C ASP A 41 3.57 13.51 -14.00
N SER A 42 4.27 12.48 -13.50
CA SER A 42 5.12 11.63 -14.33
C SER A 42 4.37 10.43 -14.87
N PRO A 43 4.60 10.02 -16.14
CA PRO A 43 4.09 8.74 -16.63
C PRO A 43 4.84 7.53 -16.05
N ALA A 44 5.83 7.74 -15.17
CA ALA A 44 6.63 6.67 -14.60
C ALA A 44 5.80 5.62 -13.87
N ALA A 45 4.75 6.04 -13.13
CA ALA A 45 3.86 5.12 -12.44
C ALA A 45 3.15 4.19 -13.42
N LEU A 46 2.64 4.72 -14.52
CA LEU A 46 1.98 3.90 -15.55
C LEU A 46 2.97 2.91 -16.19
N ARG A 47 4.18 3.37 -16.50
CA ARG A 47 5.22 2.48 -17.06
C ARG A 47 5.56 1.34 -16.11
N ARG A 48 5.64 1.63 -14.81
CA ARG A 48 5.92 0.60 -13.81
C ARG A 48 4.77 -0.39 -13.66
N LEU A 49 3.53 0.08 -13.75
CA LEU A 49 2.37 -0.80 -13.75
C LEU A 49 2.33 -1.67 -15.00
N ASP A 50 2.67 -1.12 -16.16
CA ASP A 50 2.74 -1.87 -17.39
C ASP A 50 3.83 -2.95 -17.33
N ALA A 51 4.95 -2.65 -16.70
CA ALA A 51 6.03 -3.62 -16.50
C ALA A 51 5.64 -4.73 -15.52
N ALA A 52 4.70 -4.46 -14.62
CA ALA A 52 4.18 -5.43 -13.65
C ALA A 52 2.88 -6.07 -14.15
N ALA A 53 2.85 -6.47 -15.41
CA ALA A 53 1.69 -7.11 -16.03
C ALA A 53 1.21 -8.30 -15.21
N GLY A 54 -0.11 -8.37 -14.94
CA GLY A 54 -0.69 -9.39 -14.09
C GLY A 54 -0.70 -9.05 -12.60
N ALA A 55 -0.15 -7.91 -12.21
CA ALA A 55 -0.21 -7.47 -10.81
C ALA A 55 -1.64 -7.11 -10.39
N THR A 56 -1.96 -7.38 -9.13
CA THR A 56 -3.15 -6.84 -8.51
C THR A 56 -2.84 -5.43 -8.03
N VAL A 57 -3.57 -4.45 -8.56
CA VAL A 57 -3.33 -3.03 -8.27
C VAL A 57 -4.41 -2.52 -7.34
N VAL A 58 -4.01 -2.04 -6.18
CA VAL A 58 -4.90 -1.54 -5.13
C VAL A 58 -4.63 -0.05 -4.94
N MET A 59 -5.67 0.75 -5.06
CA MET A 59 -5.58 2.19 -4.85
C MET A 59 -6.17 2.55 -3.49
N LEU A 60 -5.44 3.33 -2.70
CA LEU A 60 -6.00 3.94 -1.50
C LEU A 60 -6.94 5.06 -1.91
N ASP A 61 -8.18 4.95 -1.49
CA ASP A 61 -9.25 5.87 -1.86
C ASP A 61 -10.25 5.94 -0.70
N ALA A 62 -10.59 7.15 -0.27
CA ALA A 62 -11.55 7.34 0.81
C ALA A 62 -12.93 6.72 0.51
N ASP A 63 -13.27 6.59 -0.76
CA ASP A 63 -14.52 5.97 -1.21
C ASP A 63 -14.40 4.46 -1.48
N GLY A 64 -13.25 3.87 -1.18
CA GLY A 64 -13.01 2.45 -1.39
C GLY A 64 -13.63 1.57 -0.30
N THR A 65 -13.42 0.26 -0.43
CA THR A 65 -13.85 -0.71 0.58
C THR A 65 -13.15 -0.44 1.90
N CYS A 66 -13.92 -0.24 2.96
CA CYS A 66 -13.38 0.02 4.30
C CYS A 66 -13.26 -1.32 5.04
N PHE A 67 -12.02 -1.72 5.32
CA PHE A 67 -11.74 -2.92 6.12
C PHE A 67 -11.40 -2.53 7.55
N ASP A 68 -11.78 -3.37 8.52
CA ASP A 68 -11.06 -3.37 9.78
C ASP A 68 -9.73 -4.13 9.62
N SER A 69 -8.89 -4.13 10.64
CA SER A 69 -7.57 -4.75 10.57
C SER A 69 -7.63 -6.26 10.32
N ALA A 70 -8.59 -6.94 10.92
CA ALA A 70 -8.77 -8.38 10.72
C ALA A 70 -9.24 -8.70 9.30
N GLN A 71 -10.16 -7.91 8.77
CA GLN A 71 -10.65 -8.06 7.39
C GLN A 71 -9.52 -7.79 6.39
N PHE A 72 -8.73 -6.77 6.62
CA PHE A 72 -7.58 -6.45 5.77
C PHE A 72 -6.57 -7.61 5.78
N ALA A 73 -6.24 -8.13 6.96
CA ALA A 73 -5.34 -9.27 7.08
C ALA A 73 -5.89 -10.49 6.34
N GLY A 74 -7.17 -10.79 6.50
CA GLY A 74 -7.83 -11.90 5.80
C GLY A 74 -7.78 -11.73 4.28
N TRP A 75 -8.03 -10.52 3.79
CA TRP A 75 -7.92 -10.22 2.36
C TRP A 75 -6.49 -10.41 1.85
N LEU A 76 -5.50 -9.90 2.58
CA LEU A 76 -4.09 -10.05 2.21
C LEU A 76 -3.69 -11.53 2.18
N GLY A 77 -4.13 -12.30 3.17
CA GLY A 77 -3.92 -13.74 3.21
C GLY A 77 -4.52 -14.46 2.01
N ARG A 78 -5.73 -14.10 1.61
CA ARG A 78 -6.36 -14.66 0.42
C ARG A 78 -5.60 -14.32 -0.86
N CYS A 79 -5.07 -13.11 -0.97
CA CYS A 79 -4.21 -12.74 -2.10
C CYS A 79 -2.98 -13.66 -2.16
N ARG A 80 -2.29 -13.81 -1.04
CA ARG A 80 -1.10 -14.65 -0.94
C ARG A 80 -1.41 -16.10 -1.30
N ASP A 81 -2.41 -16.68 -0.66
CA ASP A 81 -2.76 -18.09 -0.81
C ASP A 81 -3.43 -18.39 -2.16
N GLY A 82 -4.07 -17.39 -2.75
CA GLY A 82 -4.68 -17.46 -4.08
C GLY A 82 -3.72 -17.26 -5.24
N GLY A 83 -2.42 -17.13 -4.99
CA GLY A 83 -1.41 -17.07 -6.03
C GLY A 83 -1.12 -15.67 -6.58
N VAL A 84 -1.50 -14.61 -5.91
CA VAL A 84 -1.11 -13.25 -6.30
C VAL A 84 0.40 -13.12 -6.08
N ARG A 85 1.15 -12.92 -7.17
CA ARG A 85 2.61 -12.79 -7.11
C ARG A 85 3.04 -11.36 -6.87
N GLU A 86 2.35 -10.41 -7.51
CA GLU A 86 2.65 -8.98 -7.45
C GLU A 86 1.43 -8.25 -6.91
N LEU A 87 1.60 -7.57 -5.79
CA LEU A 87 0.56 -6.73 -5.19
C LEU A 87 1.08 -5.30 -5.12
N VAL A 88 0.44 -4.41 -5.85
CA VAL A 88 0.84 -3.00 -5.93
C VAL A 88 -0.19 -2.15 -5.18
N PHE A 89 0.28 -1.36 -4.23
CA PHE A 89 -0.54 -0.33 -3.60
C PHE A 89 -0.16 1.04 -4.16
N LEU A 90 -1.17 1.79 -4.60
CA LEU A 90 -1.00 3.17 -5.05
C LEU A 90 -1.47 4.12 -3.96
N CYS A 91 -0.58 5.01 -3.54
CA CYS A 91 -0.89 6.05 -2.56
C CYS A 91 -0.78 7.40 -3.25
N GLY A 92 -1.87 8.15 -3.24
CA GLY A 92 -1.95 9.43 -3.92
C GLY A 92 -1.18 10.53 -3.22
N ALA A 93 -0.98 11.63 -3.94
CA ALA A 93 -0.52 12.88 -3.38
C ALA A 93 -1.70 13.61 -2.72
N ALA A 94 -1.44 14.81 -2.19
CA ALA A 94 -2.48 15.63 -1.54
C ALA A 94 -3.72 15.85 -2.43
N GLU A 95 -3.55 15.87 -3.74
CA GLU A 95 -4.62 16.12 -4.71
C GLU A 95 -5.19 14.83 -5.32
N GLY A 96 -4.79 13.67 -4.81
CA GLY A 96 -5.30 12.39 -5.27
C GLY A 96 -4.50 11.80 -6.43
N PHE A 97 -5.20 11.21 -7.40
CA PHE A 97 -4.58 10.48 -8.51
C PHE A 97 -4.92 11.07 -9.87
N PRO A 98 -3.96 11.03 -10.83
CA PRO A 98 -4.31 11.26 -12.23
C PRO A 98 -5.33 10.22 -12.71
N PRO A 99 -6.31 10.60 -13.55
CA PRO A 99 -7.35 9.65 -14.01
C PRO A 99 -6.79 8.40 -14.70
N ALA A 100 -5.72 8.54 -15.47
CA ALA A 100 -5.10 7.40 -16.14
C ALA A 100 -4.58 6.35 -15.18
N LEU A 101 -4.07 6.79 -14.03
CA LEU A 101 -3.58 5.90 -12.99
C LEU A 101 -4.74 5.24 -12.23
N ALA A 102 -5.77 6.03 -11.91
CA ALA A 102 -6.96 5.54 -11.22
C ALA A 102 -7.65 4.41 -12.01
N ARG A 103 -7.66 4.50 -13.33
CA ARG A 103 -8.25 3.47 -14.19
C ARG A 103 -7.52 2.13 -14.15
N ARG A 104 -6.28 2.10 -13.67
CA ARG A 104 -5.48 0.86 -13.58
C ARG A 104 -5.77 0.08 -12.30
N ALA A 105 -6.45 0.68 -11.32
CA ALA A 105 -6.76 0.02 -10.07
C ALA A 105 -7.78 -1.11 -10.27
N THR A 106 -7.45 -2.30 -9.77
CA THR A 106 -8.36 -3.45 -9.75
C THR A 106 -9.21 -3.46 -8.48
N LYS A 107 -8.75 -2.76 -7.44
CA LYS A 107 -9.45 -2.63 -6.17
C LYS A 107 -9.15 -1.28 -5.54
N ARG A 108 -10.13 -0.76 -4.81
CA ARG A 108 -9.99 0.47 -4.03
C ARG A 108 -10.24 0.14 -2.57
N ILE A 109 -9.33 0.58 -1.71
CA ILE A 109 -9.40 0.35 -0.26
C ILE A 109 -9.32 1.68 0.46
N ALA A 110 -10.23 1.88 1.43
CA ALA A 110 -10.15 3.00 2.35
C ALA A 110 -9.51 2.53 3.66
N LEU A 111 -8.58 3.32 4.17
CA LEU A 111 -7.99 3.07 5.50
C LEU A 111 -9.00 3.35 6.60
N SER A 112 -9.90 4.29 6.38
CA SER A 112 -10.89 4.74 7.35
C SER A 112 -11.92 5.61 6.61
N PRO A 113 -13.13 5.77 7.16
CA PRO A 113 -14.04 6.82 6.67
C PRO A 113 -13.49 8.23 6.87
N MET A 114 -12.54 8.39 7.81
CA MET A 114 -11.88 9.67 8.02
C MET A 114 -10.75 9.85 7.01
N THR A 115 -10.53 11.10 6.59
CA THR A 115 -9.45 11.45 5.66
C THR A 115 -8.16 11.71 6.42
N PHE A 116 -7.07 11.14 5.96
CA PHE A 116 -5.73 11.41 6.47
C PHE A 116 -4.95 12.27 5.48
N SER A 117 -3.97 13.03 5.98
CA SER A 117 -2.99 13.62 5.07
C SER A 117 -2.27 12.51 4.30
N HIS A 118 -1.81 12.80 3.09
CA HIS A 118 -1.21 11.79 2.22
C HIS A 118 0.04 11.13 2.84
N GLU A 119 0.84 11.87 3.61
CA GLU A 119 2.02 11.28 4.27
C GLU A 119 1.63 10.38 5.45
N LEU A 120 0.66 10.77 6.26
CA LEU A 120 0.16 9.91 7.32
C LEU A 120 -0.49 8.64 6.77
N ALA A 121 -1.21 8.75 5.66
CA ALA A 121 -1.80 7.59 5.01
C ALA A 121 -0.75 6.55 4.62
N ARG A 122 0.43 6.99 4.18
CA ARG A 122 1.55 6.09 3.87
C ARG A 122 1.97 5.26 5.09
N VAL A 123 2.12 5.90 6.24
CA VAL A 123 2.48 5.22 7.48
C VAL A 123 1.38 4.25 7.92
N MET A 124 0.13 4.69 7.86
CA MET A 124 -1.02 3.86 8.25
C MET A 124 -1.08 2.59 7.39
N LEU A 125 -0.86 2.74 6.07
CA LEU A 125 -0.85 1.59 5.18
C LEU A 125 0.26 0.60 5.53
N VAL A 126 1.48 1.10 5.68
CA VAL A 126 2.65 0.24 5.95
C VAL A 126 2.49 -0.45 7.30
N GLU A 127 2.00 0.25 8.32
CA GLU A 127 1.72 -0.33 9.63
C GLU A 127 0.66 -1.43 9.51
N GLN A 128 -0.41 -1.22 8.75
CA GLN A 128 -1.47 -2.22 8.58
C GLN A 128 -0.98 -3.44 7.79
N ILE A 129 -0.10 -3.26 6.82
CA ILE A 129 0.51 -4.40 6.12
C ILE A 129 1.34 -5.24 7.09
N TYR A 130 2.15 -4.60 7.93
CA TYR A 130 2.92 -5.31 8.94
C TYR A 130 1.99 -6.05 9.92
N ARG A 131 0.96 -5.36 10.42
CA ARG A 131 -0.03 -5.94 11.33
C ARG A 131 -0.72 -7.14 10.70
N ALA A 132 -1.05 -7.06 9.41
CA ALA A 132 -1.68 -8.15 8.69
C ALA A 132 -0.79 -9.40 8.68
N PHE A 133 0.50 -9.26 8.37
CA PHE A 133 1.42 -10.39 8.42
C PHE A 133 1.59 -10.94 9.82
N ALA A 134 1.62 -10.09 10.84
CA ALA A 134 1.69 -10.54 12.22
C ALA A 134 0.45 -11.35 12.60
N LEU A 135 -0.74 -10.89 12.24
CA LEU A 135 -1.99 -11.60 12.49
C LEU A 135 -2.02 -12.94 11.77
N LEU A 136 -1.62 -12.98 10.49
CA LEU A 136 -1.60 -14.20 9.69
C LEU A 136 -0.63 -15.26 10.25
N ALA A 137 0.46 -14.80 10.84
CA ALA A 137 1.47 -15.69 11.45
C ALA A 137 1.14 -16.06 12.90
N GLY A 138 0.08 -15.51 13.48
CA GLY A 138 -0.23 -15.69 14.90
C GLY A 138 0.78 -15.01 15.82
N HIS A 139 1.51 -14.03 15.34
CA HIS A 139 2.54 -13.32 16.09
C HIS A 139 1.91 -12.24 16.96
N PRO A 140 2.30 -12.12 18.25
CA PRO A 140 1.74 -11.10 19.15
C PRO A 140 2.27 -9.71 18.81
N TYR A 141 1.51 -8.98 18.03
CA TYR A 141 1.81 -7.59 17.75
C TYR A 141 0.89 -6.71 18.61
N PRO A 142 1.39 -5.62 19.19
CA PRO A 142 0.60 -4.74 20.06
C PRO A 142 -0.65 -4.21 19.39
N LYS A 143 -1.68 -4.10 20.20
CA LYS A 143 -2.98 -3.56 19.78
C LYS A 143 -2.93 -2.05 19.69
#